data_97793fdf7d812690b0430b94d2b6ed6f
#
_entry.id   97793fdf7d812690b0430b94d2b6ed6f
#
_cell.length_a   1.000
_cell.length_b   1.000
_cell.length_c   1.000
_cell.angle_alpha   90.00
_cell.angle_beta   90.00
_cell.angle_gamma   90.00
#
_symmetry.space_group_name_H-M   'P 1'
#
loop_
_entity.id
_entity.type
_entity.pdbx_description
1 polymer ?
#
loop_
_entity_poly.entity_id
_entity_poly.type
_entity_poly.pdbx_seq_one_letter_code
_entity_poly.pdbx_strand_id
1 'polypeptide(L)'
;MKFALPLIAVAISFPVFAQNEEVDLTGVIDMHVHAGPDSRPRAMNDWEAVRMAEAAGLRAVLLKNHFTMTPDRAALAAQLVPNLHVFGGVALNRSVGGINPEAVRQMAAFSGQRGKVVWLPTFDSEFFVTRAGTSGPFVPVLEDGRPVAGLIEVFSVVAENDLVLAMGHSSPEEVLALIPFAREE
;
A
#
# COMPACT_ATOMS: atom_id res chain seq x y z
N MET A 1 52.08 -53.07 -22.27
CA MET A 1 51.01 -52.38 -22.99
C MET A 1 49.87 -52.08 -21.99
N LYS A 2 49.67 -50.82 -21.63
CA LYS A 2 48.56 -50.40 -20.73
C LYS A 2 47.47 -49.85 -21.63
N PHE A 3 46.31 -50.52 -21.66
CA PHE A 3 45.16 -50.03 -22.39
C PHE A 3 44.39 -49.03 -21.46
N ALA A 4 44.31 -47.79 -21.87
CA ALA A 4 43.45 -46.81 -21.25
C ALA A 4 42.07 -46.85 -21.94
N LEU A 5 40.99 -47.13 -21.18
CA LEU A 5 39.62 -46.99 -21.67
C LEU A 5 39.20 -45.51 -21.58
N PRO A 6 38.62 -44.95 -22.63
CA PRO A 6 38.06 -43.62 -22.55
C PRO A 6 36.73 -43.60 -21.79
N LEU A 7 36.62 -42.76 -20.78
CA LEU A 7 35.36 -42.51 -20.08
C LEU A 7 34.48 -41.57 -20.93
N ILE A 8 33.39 -42.09 -21.50
CA ILE A 8 32.42 -41.29 -22.24
C ILE A 8 31.42 -40.75 -21.20
N ALA A 9 31.51 -39.47 -20.89
CA ALA A 9 30.51 -38.74 -20.10
C ALA A 9 29.32 -38.40 -21.01
N VAL A 10 28.19 -39.04 -20.79
CA VAL A 10 26.91 -38.71 -21.42
C VAL A 10 26.26 -37.60 -20.61
N ALA A 11 26.28 -36.37 -21.11
CA ALA A 11 25.54 -35.27 -20.54
C ALA A 11 24.04 -35.42 -20.91
N ILE A 12 23.22 -35.85 -19.98
CA ILE A 12 21.77 -35.86 -20.15
C ILE A 12 21.25 -34.47 -19.78
N SER A 13 20.95 -33.64 -20.78
CA SER A 13 20.26 -32.37 -20.60
C SER A 13 18.74 -32.65 -20.53
N PHE A 14 18.16 -32.47 -19.35
CA PHE A 14 16.70 -32.40 -19.22
C PHE A 14 16.25 -31.00 -19.64
N PRO A 15 15.28 -30.87 -20.57
CA PRO A 15 14.67 -29.58 -20.83
C PRO A 15 13.86 -29.20 -19.58
N VAL A 16 14.29 -28.14 -18.89
CA VAL A 16 13.47 -27.48 -17.86
C VAL A 16 12.42 -26.68 -18.64
N PHE A 17 11.24 -27.28 -18.80
CA PHE A 17 10.07 -26.55 -19.21
C PHE A 17 9.63 -25.72 -17.99
N ALA A 18 10.02 -24.46 -17.91
CA ALA A 18 9.33 -23.50 -17.07
C ALA A 18 7.92 -23.36 -17.67
N GLN A 19 6.95 -24.05 -17.13
CA GLN A 19 5.54 -23.74 -17.37
C GLN A 19 5.31 -22.38 -16.69
N ASN A 20 5.38 -21.30 -17.44
CA ASN A 20 4.76 -20.05 -17.04
C ASN A 20 3.24 -20.28 -17.11
N GLU A 21 2.66 -20.82 -16.05
CA GLU A 21 1.21 -20.70 -15.87
C GLU A 21 0.94 -19.22 -15.71
N GLU A 22 0.31 -18.63 -16.69
CA GLU A 22 -0.13 -17.24 -16.66
C GLU A 22 -1.22 -17.16 -15.58
N VAL A 23 -0.92 -16.46 -14.49
CA VAL A 23 -1.87 -16.31 -13.38
C VAL A 23 -3.02 -15.42 -13.86
N ASP A 24 -4.24 -15.95 -13.84
CA ASP A 24 -5.43 -15.16 -14.14
C ASP A 24 -5.69 -14.15 -13.02
N LEU A 25 -5.58 -12.87 -13.35
CA LEU A 25 -5.81 -11.75 -12.42
C LEU A 25 -7.22 -11.16 -12.58
N THR A 26 -8.10 -11.79 -13.34
CA THR A 26 -9.47 -11.30 -13.57
C THR A 26 -10.23 -11.14 -12.26
N GLY A 27 -10.73 -9.92 -12.01
CA GLY A 27 -11.51 -9.60 -10.83
C GLY A 27 -10.68 -9.34 -9.55
N VAL A 28 -9.37 -9.47 -9.60
CA VAL A 28 -8.48 -9.17 -8.46
C VAL A 28 -8.51 -7.67 -8.14
N ILE A 29 -8.38 -7.33 -6.87
CA ILE A 29 -8.20 -5.95 -6.37
C ILE A 29 -6.79 -5.83 -5.83
N ASP A 30 -5.96 -4.95 -6.42
CA ASP A 30 -4.66 -4.59 -5.85
C ASP A 30 -4.81 -3.42 -4.89
N MET A 31 -4.68 -3.70 -3.60
CA MET A 31 -4.88 -2.73 -2.52
C MET A 31 -3.64 -1.87 -2.22
N HIS A 32 -2.53 -1.98 -3.00
CA HIS A 32 -1.28 -1.35 -2.60
C HIS A 32 -0.34 -1.04 -3.78
N VAL A 33 -0.74 -0.12 -4.66
CA VAL A 33 0.06 0.26 -5.83
C VAL A 33 0.86 1.54 -5.56
N HIS A 34 2.18 1.46 -5.72
CA HIS A 34 3.06 2.62 -5.70
C HIS A 34 3.49 3.01 -7.11
N ALA A 35 3.03 4.15 -7.59
CA ALA A 35 3.38 4.71 -8.89
C ALA A 35 3.77 6.19 -8.77
N GLY A 36 4.38 6.74 -9.82
CA GLY A 36 4.69 8.17 -9.90
C GLY A 36 3.48 9.03 -10.32
N PRO A 37 3.52 10.33 -10.01
CA PRO A 37 4.61 11.07 -9.38
C PRO A 37 4.79 10.74 -7.90
N ASP A 38 6.05 10.67 -7.45
CA ASP A 38 6.42 10.43 -6.06
C ASP A 38 7.75 11.15 -5.75
N SER A 39 8.05 11.40 -4.48
CA SER A 39 9.35 11.89 -4.03
C SER A 39 10.45 10.82 -4.07
N ARG A 40 10.11 9.58 -4.40
CA ARG A 40 11.04 8.46 -4.62
C ARG A 40 10.92 7.93 -6.05
N PRO A 41 12.00 7.38 -6.63
CA PRO A 41 11.93 6.75 -7.94
C PRO A 41 10.88 5.64 -7.96
N ARG A 42 10.07 5.63 -9.03
CA ARG A 42 9.06 4.60 -9.30
C ARG A 42 9.29 4.02 -10.70
N ALA A 43 8.96 2.75 -10.88
CA ALA A 43 9.14 2.06 -12.15
C ALA A 43 8.18 2.56 -13.24
N MET A 44 7.02 3.09 -12.82
CA MET A 44 5.97 3.58 -13.73
C MET A 44 5.18 4.71 -13.07
N ASN A 45 4.45 5.47 -13.89
CA ASN A 45 3.49 6.46 -13.40
C ASN A 45 2.09 5.87 -13.20
N ASP A 46 1.17 6.66 -12.60
CA ASP A 46 -0.20 6.22 -12.35
C ASP A 46 -0.93 5.76 -13.61
N TRP A 47 -0.75 6.45 -14.73
CA TRP A 47 -1.44 6.13 -15.98
C TRP A 47 -0.98 4.81 -16.57
N GLU A 48 0.31 4.52 -16.48
CA GLU A 48 0.88 3.24 -16.89
C GLU A 48 0.38 2.12 -15.97
N ALA A 49 0.40 2.35 -14.66
CA ALA A 49 -0.06 1.37 -13.67
C ALA A 49 -1.53 0.99 -13.87
N VAL A 50 -2.44 1.98 -14.04
CA VAL A 50 -3.87 1.67 -14.21
C VAL A 50 -4.18 1.00 -15.55
N ARG A 51 -3.47 1.36 -16.63
CA ARG A 51 -3.63 0.68 -17.92
C ARG A 51 -3.15 -0.77 -17.90
N MET A 52 -2.03 -1.03 -17.22
CA MET A 52 -1.54 -2.40 -17.02
C MET A 52 -2.52 -3.23 -16.20
N ALA A 53 -3.07 -2.65 -15.13
CA ALA A 53 -4.07 -3.31 -14.29
C ALA A 53 -5.37 -3.61 -15.05
N GLU A 54 -5.88 -2.67 -15.85
CA GLU A 54 -7.06 -2.90 -16.70
C GLU A 54 -6.80 -3.99 -17.74
N ALA A 55 -5.65 -3.94 -18.41
CA ALA A 55 -5.25 -4.94 -19.41
C ALA A 55 -5.10 -6.35 -18.81
N ALA A 56 -4.70 -6.45 -17.54
CA ALA A 56 -4.60 -7.70 -16.79
C ALA A 56 -5.96 -8.16 -16.21
N GLY A 57 -7.06 -7.43 -16.45
CA GLY A 57 -8.38 -7.81 -15.99
C GLY A 57 -8.66 -7.54 -14.52
N LEU A 58 -7.85 -6.73 -13.82
CA LEU A 58 -8.12 -6.38 -12.44
C LEU A 58 -9.45 -5.64 -12.30
N ARG A 59 -10.13 -5.86 -11.19
CA ARG A 59 -11.36 -5.15 -10.83
C ARG A 59 -11.10 -3.76 -10.28
N ALA A 60 -10.05 -3.62 -9.48
CA ALA A 60 -9.70 -2.35 -8.86
C ALA A 60 -8.22 -2.27 -8.52
N VAL A 61 -7.72 -1.03 -8.41
CA VAL A 61 -6.42 -0.71 -7.84
C VAL A 61 -6.53 0.44 -6.85
N LEU A 62 -5.64 0.43 -5.85
CA LEU A 62 -5.50 1.49 -4.89
C LEU A 62 -4.13 2.15 -5.00
N LEU A 63 -4.11 3.39 -5.48
CA LEU A 63 -2.89 4.19 -5.57
C LEU A 63 -2.48 4.67 -4.18
N LYS A 64 -1.28 4.32 -3.75
CA LYS A 64 -0.72 4.71 -2.46
C LYS A 64 0.51 5.60 -2.62
N ASN A 65 0.55 6.67 -1.84
CA ASN A 65 1.74 7.50 -1.64
C ASN A 65 2.02 7.66 -0.14
N HIS A 66 3.29 7.71 0.27
CA HIS A 66 3.65 7.87 1.67
C HIS A 66 3.67 9.33 2.13
N PHE A 67 3.68 10.29 1.19
CA PHE A 67 3.97 11.70 1.48
C PHE A 67 2.83 12.65 1.13
N THR A 68 1.91 12.20 0.26
CA THR A 68 0.73 12.96 -0.17
C THR A 68 -0.50 12.07 -0.16
N MET A 69 -1.68 12.66 -0.16
CA MET A 69 -2.91 11.91 -0.44
C MET A 69 -3.05 11.67 -1.97
N THR A 70 -3.87 10.71 -2.35
CA THR A 70 -3.95 10.25 -3.75
C THR A 70 -5.36 10.16 -4.35
N PRO A 71 -6.45 10.67 -3.74
CA PRO A 71 -7.78 10.57 -4.32
C PRO A 71 -7.94 11.41 -5.60
N ASP A 72 -7.26 12.55 -5.70
CA ASP A 72 -7.19 13.40 -6.88
C ASP A 72 -6.54 12.67 -8.07
N ARG A 73 -5.39 12.04 -7.83
CA ARG A 73 -4.68 11.23 -8.82
C ARG A 73 -5.53 10.04 -9.28
N ALA A 74 -6.21 9.38 -8.34
CA ALA A 74 -7.11 8.28 -8.64
C ALA A 74 -8.32 8.74 -9.49
N ALA A 75 -8.88 9.91 -9.21
CA ALA A 75 -9.98 10.49 -9.98
C ALA A 75 -9.57 10.80 -11.42
N LEU A 76 -8.36 11.32 -11.63
CA LEU A 76 -7.84 11.61 -12.97
C LEU A 76 -7.48 10.32 -13.72
N ALA A 77 -6.81 9.38 -13.06
CA ALA A 77 -6.41 8.11 -13.66
C ALA A 77 -7.62 7.24 -14.07
N ALA A 78 -8.69 7.26 -13.28
CA ALA A 78 -9.93 6.55 -13.59
C ALA A 78 -10.58 6.97 -14.90
N GLN A 79 -10.32 8.19 -15.40
CA GLN A 79 -10.84 8.64 -16.70
C GLN A 79 -10.20 7.92 -17.89
N LEU A 80 -9.05 7.27 -17.68
CA LEU A 80 -8.31 6.56 -18.73
C LEU A 80 -8.70 5.09 -18.86
N VAL A 81 -9.39 4.52 -17.85
CA VAL A 81 -9.64 3.10 -17.69
C VAL A 81 -11.09 2.84 -17.25
N PRO A 82 -12.04 2.82 -18.19
CA PRO A 82 -13.47 2.74 -17.87
C PRO A 82 -13.90 1.43 -17.18
N ASN A 83 -13.11 0.38 -17.32
CA ASN A 83 -13.43 -0.95 -16.77
C ASN A 83 -12.69 -1.26 -15.46
N LEU A 84 -11.88 -0.31 -14.95
CA LEU A 84 -11.11 -0.47 -13.73
C LEU A 84 -11.56 0.56 -12.67
N HIS A 85 -11.86 0.11 -11.47
CA HIS A 85 -12.04 1.03 -10.35
C HIS A 85 -10.67 1.49 -9.83
N VAL A 86 -10.45 2.81 -9.76
CA VAL A 86 -9.21 3.38 -9.24
C VAL A 86 -9.52 4.16 -7.97
N PHE A 87 -8.86 3.80 -6.88
CA PHE A 87 -9.01 4.44 -5.58
C PHE A 87 -7.69 5.02 -5.10
N GLY A 88 -7.76 5.89 -4.12
CA GLY A 88 -6.63 6.49 -3.43
C GLY A 88 -6.85 6.50 -1.92
N GLY A 89 -5.93 7.12 -1.22
CA GLY A 89 -6.01 7.24 0.23
C GLY A 89 -4.98 8.22 0.78
N VAL A 90 -4.75 8.16 2.08
CA VAL A 90 -3.77 8.98 2.79
C VAL A 90 -3.00 8.14 3.80
N ALA A 91 -1.69 8.33 3.88
CA ALA A 91 -0.86 7.78 4.94
C ALA A 91 -0.54 8.89 5.95
N LEU A 92 -0.84 8.65 7.21
CA LEU A 92 -0.75 9.65 8.29
C LEU A 92 0.69 9.86 8.75
N ASN A 93 1.58 10.12 7.78
CA ASN A 93 2.96 10.50 8.03
C ASN A 93 3.07 12.00 8.32
N ARG A 94 4.23 12.45 8.78
CA ARG A 94 4.52 13.84 9.11
C ARG A 94 4.26 14.81 7.97
N SER A 95 4.44 14.37 6.72
CA SER A 95 4.22 15.17 5.52
C SER A 95 2.76 15.62 5.34
N VAL A 96 1.80 14.93 5.94
CA VAL A 96 0.37 15.29 5.95
C VAL A 96 -0.11 15.76 7.33
N GLY A 97 0.83 16.03 8.26
CA GLY A 97 0.55 16.50 9.59
C GLY A 97 0.45 15.42 10.67
N GLY A 98 0.88 14.18 10.38
CA GLY A 98 0.82 13.06 11.33
C GLY A 98 -0.61 12.55 11.53
N ILE A 99 -1.01 12.30 12.79
CA ILE A 99 -2.38 11.94 13.14
C ILE A 99 -3.27 13.17 12.97
N ASN A 100 -3.80 13.32 11.76
CA ASN A 100 -4.52 14.50 11.33
C ASN A 100 -5.92 14.13 10.81
N PRO A 101 -6.97 14.22 11.64
CA PRO A 101 -8.35 13.92 11.24
C PRO A 101 -8.85 14.78 10.08
N GLU A 102 -8.40 16.04 10.01
CA GLU A 102 -8.80 16.95 8.92
C GLU A 102 -8.25 16.48 7.57
N ALA A 103 -7.01 15.96 7.52
CA ALA A 103 -6.49 15.38 6.28
C ALA A 103 -7.33 14.17 5.81
N VAL A 104 -7.89 13.39 6.74
CA VAL A 104 -8.79 12.27 6.42
C VAL A 104 -10.12 12.78 5.88
N ARG A 105 -10.74 13.80 6.52
CA ARG A 105 -11.99 14.41 6.03
C ARG A 105 -11.82 14.96 4.61
N GLN A 106 -10.76 15.72 4.38
CA GLN A 106 -10.49 16.28 3.05
C GLN A 106 -10.24 15.18 2.02
N MET A 107 -9.52 14.13 2.37
CA MET A 107 -9.29 12.97 1.52
C MET A 107 -10.61 12.28 1.12
N ALA A 108 -11.53 12.11 2.06
CA ALA A 108 -12.85 11.52 1.80
C ALA A 108 -13.75 12.44 0.96
N ALA A 109 -13.64 13.75 1.14
CA ALA A 109 -14.47 14.77 0.46
C ALA A 109 -14.04 15.08 -0.97
N PHE A 110 -12.88 14.59 -1.44
CA PHE A 110 -12.42 14.86 -2.81
C PHE A 110 -13.48 14.47 -3.85
N SER A 111 -13.64 15.31 -4.85
CA SER A 111 -14.55 15.04 -5.96
C SER A 111 -14.25 13.71 -6.64
N GLY A 112 -15.30 12.96 -7.03
CA GLY A 112 -15.17 11.63 -7.59
C GLY A 112 -15.16 10.52 -6.53
N GLN A 113 -15.12 10.82 -5.23
CA GLN A 113 -15.21 9.87 -4.10
C GLN A 113 -14.23 8.70 -4.18
N ARG A 114 -12.99 9.01 -4.60
CA ARG A 114 -11.95 7.99 -4.80
C ARG A 114 -11.08 7.77 -3.57
N GLY A 115 -11.19 8.59 -2.52
CA GLY A 115 -10.51 8.37 -1.24
C GLY A 115 -11.17 7.21 -0.49
N LYS A 116 -10.41 6.13 -0.22
CA LYS A 116 -10.98 4.92 0.40
C LYS A 116 -10.13 4.33 1.51
N VAL A 117 -8.84 4.60 1.57
CA VAL A 117 -7.97 3.98 2.57
C VAL A 117 -7.19 5.03 3.36
N VAL A 118 -7.22 4.88 4.66
CA VAL A 118 -6.39 5.62 5.61
C VAL A 118 -5.36 4.66 6.18
N TRP A 119 -4.07 4.91 5.93
CA TRP A 119 -3.01 4.19 6.60
C TRP A 119 -2.53 4.98 7.82
N LEU A 120 -2.42 4.32 8.95
CA LEU A 120 -1.63 4.82 10.06
C LEU A 120 -0.20 5.09 9.60
N PRO A 121 0.64 5.79 10.40
CA PRO A 121 1.99 6.15 9.98
C PRO A 121 2.75 4.98 9.38
N THR A 122 3.47 5.25 8.30
CA THR A 122 4.26 4.26 7.58
C THR A 122 5.76 4.52 7.80
N PHE A 123 6.43 5.27 6.94
CA PHE A 123 7.85 5.57 7.10
C PHE A 123 8.16 6.44 8.33
N ASP A 124 7.17 7.15 8.84
CA ASP A 124 7.28 7.92 10.07
C ASP A 124 6.69 7.18 11.29
N SER A 125 6.30 5.89 11.20
CA SER A 125 5.88 5.14 12.39
C SER A 125 7.05 4.94 13.35
N GLU A 126 6.77 4.92 14.65
CA GLU A 126 7.80 4.69 15.67
C GLU A 126 8.54 3.37 15.43
N PHE A 127 7.80 2.30 15.19
CA PHE A 127 8.36 0.98 14.92
C PHE A 127 9.29 0.97 13.70
N PHE A 128 8.90 1.62 12.59
CA PHE A 128 9.74 1.68 11.39
C PHE A 128 11.02 2.48 11.63
N VAL A 129 10.91 3.65 12.26
CA VAL A 129 12.05 4.55 12.53
C VAL A 129 13.04 3.89 13.48
N THR A 130 12.57 3.28 14.57
CA THR A 130 13.43 2.63 15.58
C THR A 130 14.08 1.37 15.01
N ARG A 131 13.34 0.55 14.23
CA ARG A 131 13.89 -0.66 13.60
C ARG A 131 14.94 -0.35 12.54
N ALA A 132 14.84 0.80 11.87
CA ALA A 132 15.86 1.27 10.92
C ALA A 132 17.15 1.76 11.62
N GLY A 133 17.22 1.72 12.94
CA GLY A 133 18.36 2.19 13.73
C GLY A 133 18.54 3.71 13.69
N THR A 134 17.50 4.44 13.35
CA THR A 134 17.50 5.91 13.36
C THR A 134 16.82 6.44 14.61
N SER A 135 17.25 7.61 15.06
CA SER A 135 16.64 8.38 16.15
C SER A 135 15.82 9.56 15.60
N GLY A 136 15.35 9.44 14.36
CA GLY A 136 14.60 10.50 13.71
C GLY A 136 13.25 10.76 14.37
N PRO A 137 12.61 11.89 14.05
CA PRO A 137 11.27 12.14 14.55
C PRO A 137 10.30 11.14 13.94
N PHE A 138 9.39 10.65 14.77
CA PHE A 138 8.31 9.72 14.36
C PHE A 138 6.94 10.27 14.75
N VAL A 139 5.89 9.60 14.28
CA VAL A 139 4.50 9.85 14.64
C VAL A 139 4.03 8.66 15.48
N PRO A 140 3.85 8.82 16.80
CA PRO A 140 3.34 7.75 17.65
C PRO A 140 1.86 7.48 17.35
N VAL A 141 1.42 6.27 17.59
CA VAL A 141 0.00 5.86 17.52
C VAL A 141 -0.56 5.52 18.90
N LEU A 142 0.32 5.22 19.85
CA LEU A 142 -0.02 4.95 21.25
C LEU A 142 0.82 5.82 22.18
N GLU A 143 0.20 6.21 23.31
CA GLU A 143 0.86 6.80 24.47
C GLU A 143 0.25 6.14 25.71
N ASP A 144 1.10 5.59 26.58
CA ASP A 144 0.68 4.84 27.78
C ASP A 144 -0.35 3.74 27.48
N GLY A 145 -0.19 3.04 26.35
CA GLY A 145 -1.09 1.95 25.92
C GLY A 145 -2.45 2.39 25.39
N ARG A 146 -2.65 3.68 25.16
CA ARG A 146 -3.90 4.26 24.62
C ARG A 146 -3.63 5.01 23.31
N PRO A 147 -4.64 5.09 22.41
CA PRO A 147 -4.51 5.91 21.20
C PRO A 147 -4.12 7.35 21.54
N VAL A 148 -3.16 7.90 20.78
CA VAL A 148 -2.76 9.30 20.92
C VAL A 148 -3.90 10.26 20.58
N ALA A 149 -3.78 11.51 21.02
CA ALA A 149 -4.75 12.55 20.72
C ALA A 149 -5.01 12.65 19.20
N GLY A 150 -6.28 12.75 18.83
CA GLY A 150 -6.74 12.81 17.43
C GLY A 150 -6.91 11.45 16.76
N LEU A 151 -6.36 10.35 17.28
CA LEU A 151 -6.49 9.06 16.62
C LEU A 151 -7.92 8.48 16.77
N ILE A 152 -8.59 8.68 17.89
CA ILE A 152 -9.99 8.32 18.06
C ILE A 152 -10.85 9.09 17.04
N GLU A 153 -10.61 10.39 16.88
CA GLU A 153 -11.30 11.18 15.86
C GLU A 153 -11.02 10.70 14.43
N VAL A 154 -9.80 10.21 14.14
CA VAL A 154 -9.51 9.54 12.86
C VAL A 154 -10.38 8.29 12.69
N PHE A 155 -10.56 7.47 13.75
CA PHE A 155 -11.39 6.27 13.68
C PHE A 155 -12.86 6.65 13.42
N SER A 156 -13.41 7.65 14.12
CA SER A 156 -14.77 8.15 13.88
C SER A 156 -14.94 8.62 12.43
N VAL A 157 -13.99 9.41 11.89
CA VAL A 157 -14.05 9.89 10.49
C VAL A 157 -13.98 8.73 9.50
N VAL A 158 -13.20 7.71 9.81
CA VAL A 158 -13.10 6.47 8.98
C VAL A 158 -14.44 5.76 8.94
N ALA A 159 -15.09 5.58 10.09
CA ALA A 159 -16.40 4.93 10.19
C ALA A 159 -17.52 5.74 9.51
N GLU A 160 -17.60 7.04 9.79
CA GLU A 160 -18.60 7.96 9.20
C GLU A 160 -18.57 8.01 7.67
N ASN A 161 -17.40 7.77 7.04
CA ASN A 161 -17.20 7.85 5.59
C ASN A 161 -17.04 6.49 4.90
N ASP A 162 -17.28 5.40 5.59
CA ASP A 162 -17.12 4.03 5.07
C ASP A 162 -15.74 3.82 4.41
N LEU A 163 -14.69 4.18 5.17
CA LEU A 163 -13.31 4.07 4.75
C LEU A 163 -12.66 2.80 5.34
N VAL A 164 -11.57 2.38 4.74
CA VAL A 164 -10.74 1.29 5.26
C VAL A 164 -9.61 1.88 6.09
N LEU A 165 -9.48 1.43 7.33
CA LEU A 165 -8.33 1.70 8.17
C LEU A 165 -7.28 0.61 7.97
N ALA A 166 -6.05 1.02 7.61
CA ALA A 166 -4.90 0.15 7.48
C ALA A 166 -3.82 0.56 8.49
N MET A 167 -3.23 -0.42 9.17
CA MET A 167 -2.36 -0.18 10.33
C MET A 167 -0.95 0.36 9.99
N GLY A 168 -0.67 0.67 8.72
CA GLY A 168 0.59 1.28 8.30
C GLY A 168 1.80 0.38 8.56
N HIS A 169 2.84 0.96 9.17
CA HIS A 169 4.02 0.22 9.62
C HIS A 169 4.12 0.15 11.15
N SER A 170 2.97 0.12 11.82
CA SER A 170 2.91 -0.10 13.28
C SER A 170 3.41 -1.50 13.64
N SER A 171 3.91 -1.65 14.86
CA SER A 171 4.30 -2.97 15.38
C SER A 171 3.08 -3.87 15.60
N PRO A 172 3.26 -5.20 15.65
CA PRO A 172 2.16 -6.12 16.01
C PRO A 172 1.50 -5.77 17.34
N GLU A 173 2.28 -5.33 18.32
CA GLU A 173 1.81 -4.95 19.65
C GLU A 173 0.93 -3.69 19.57
N GLU A 174 1.36 -2.68 18.83
CA GLU A 174 0.56 -1.46 18.58
C GLU A 174 -0.75 -1.80 17.86
N VAL A 175 -0.69 -2.65 16.83
CA VAL A 175 -1.87 -3.07 16.08
C VAL A 175 -2.89 -3.76 16.99
N LEU A 176 -2.44 -4.72 17.80
CA LEU A 176 -3.32 -5.45 18.72
C LEU A 176 -3.92 -4.54 19.80
N ALA A 177 -3.18 -3.53 20.25
CA ALA A 177 -3.67 -2.55 21.22
C ALA A 177 -4.71 -1.58 20.61
N LEU A 178 -4.58 -1.23 19.32
CA LEU A 178 -5.47 -0.28 18.65
C LEU A 178 -6.79 -0.88 18.17
N ILE A 179 -6.84 -2.18 17.83
CA ILE A 179 -8.04 -2.84 17.29
C ILE A 179 -9.27 -2.66 18.17
N PRO A 180 -9.24 -2.82 19.49
CA PRO A 180 -10.41 -2.60 20.33
C PRO A 180 -11.02 -1.20 20.15
N PHE A 181 -10.18 -0.16 20.21
CA PHE A 181 -10.63 1.23 20.08
C PHE A 181 -11.20 1.54 18.68
N ALA A 182 -10.58 1.01 17.63
CA ALA A 182 -11.07 1.20 16.26
C ALA A 182 -12.38 0.47 15.96
N ARG A 183 -12.77 -0.49 16.80
CA ARG A 183 -14.04 -1.25 16.67
C ARG A 183 -15.18 -0.68 17.53
N GLU A 184 -14.89 0.23 18.43
CA GLU A 184 -15.88 0.91 19.26
C GLU A 184 -16.56 2.08 18.52
N GLU A 185 -15.93 2.61 17.47
CA GLU A 185 -16.45 3.66 16.57
C GLU A 185 -17.23 3.05 15.38
#